data_4d08349b459057c639e42b572ace92aa
#
_entry.id   4d08349b459057c639e42b572ace92aa
#
_cell.length_a   1.000
_cell.length_b   1.000
_cell.length_c   1.000
_cell.angle_alpha   90.00
_cell.angle_beta   90.00
_cell.angle_gamma   90.00
#
_symmetry.space_group_name_H-M   'P 1'
#
loop_
_entity.id
_entity.type
_entity.pdbx_description
1 polymer ?
#
loop_
_entity_poly.entity_id
_entity_poly.type
_entity_poly.pdbx_seq_one_letter_code
_entity_poly.pdbx_strand_id
1 'polypeptide(L)'
;MTIIDSQVHAYEANTAKRPWHSVPNWPDHVTGDEMVAAMDKVGVDGAIFISAFSMYRYDASYAVEVQRAHPGRFAVVKPVDPDDPDVADVVADWKNTPGAVGIRIMLAKEAKREPNDPGLERILRAAALR
;
A
#
# COMPACT_ATOMS: atom_id res chain seq x y z
N MET A 1 14.73 10.73 -19.65
CA MET A 1 13.98 11.33 -18.51
C MET A 1 13.26 10.19 -17.80
N THR A 2 13.43 10.09 -16.50
CA THR A 2 12.75 9.05 -15.71
C THR A 2 11.29 9.43 -15.47
N ILE A 3 10.37 8.52 -15.73
CA ILE A 3 8.92 8.70 -15.53
C ILE A 3 8.45 7.78 -14.42
N ILE A 4 7.89 8.36 -13.36
CA ILE A 4 7.36 7.63 -12.20
C ILE A 4 5.85 7.89 -12.10
N ASP A 5 5.07 6.81 -12.08
CA ASP A 5 3.64 6.91 -11.76
C ASP A 5 3.47 7.12 -10.25
N SER A 6 2.72 8.13 -9.88
CA SER A 6 2.54 8.52 -8.48
C SER A 6 1.60 7.61 -7.70
N GLN A 7 0.83 6.76 -8.38
CA GLN A 7 -0.11 5.86 -7.71
C GLN A 7 -0.54 4.70 -8.62
N VAL A 8 -0.16 3.49 -8.26
CA VAL A 8 -0.70 2.28 -8.85
C VAL A 8 -1.24 1.34 -7.79
N HIS A 9 -2.19 0.50 -8.17
CA HIS A 9 -2.68 -0.64 -7.41
C HIS A 9 -2.52 -1.90 -8.23
N ALA A 10 -1.95 -2.94 -7.64
CA ALA A 10 -1.93 -4.27 -8.21
C ALA A 10 -2.46 -5.27 -7.18
N TYR A 11 -3.04 -6.35 -7.65
CA TYR A 11 -3.65 -7.36 -6.81
C TYR A 11 -3.72 -8.71 -7.53
N GLU A 12 -3.59 -9.77 -6.78
CA GLU A 12 -3.77 -11.14 -7.27
C GLU A 12 -5.25 -11.55 -7.22
N ALA A 13 -5.59 -12.64 -7.89
CA ALA A 13 -6.92 -13.23 -7.76
C ALA A 13 -7.27 -13.54 -6.31
N ASN A 14 -8.55 -13.54 -5.98
CA ASN A 14 -9.01 -13.87 -4.64
C ASN A 14 -8.63 -15.30 -4.27
N THR A 15 -7.85 -15.46 -3.21
CA THR A 15 -7.32 -16.75 -2.75
C THR A 15 -7.48 -16.91 -1.24
N ALA A 16 -7.38 -18.15 -0.74
CA ALA A 16 -7.39 -18.42 0.69
C ALA A 16 -6.18 -17.81 1.43
N LYS A 17 -5.05 -17.63 0.73
CA LYS A 17 -3.84 -17.00 1.31
C LYS A 17 -4.05 -15.53 1.60
N ARG A 18 -4.72 -14.82 0.68
CA ARG A 18 -5.05 -13.39 0.79
C ARG A 18 -6.48 -13.15 0.30
N PRO A 19 -7.48 -13.49 1.13
CA PRO A 19 -8.87 -13.32 0.74
C PRO A 19 -9.22 -11.83 0.62
N TRP A 20 -10.02 -11.50 -0.39
CA TRP A 20 -10.52 -10.14 -0.55
C TRP A 20 -11.61 -9.82 0.47
N HIS A 21 -11.53 -8.66 1.08
CA HIS A 21 -12.54 -8.15 2.01
C HIS A 21 -13.72 -7.49 1.29
N SER A 22 -13.44 -6.78 0.21
CA SER A 22 -14.45 -6.18 -0.64
C SER A 22 -14.19 -6.59 -2.08
N VAL A 23 -15.24 -6.91 -2.82
CA VAL A 23 -15.15 -7.32 -4.22
C VAL A 23 -15.72 -6.19 -5.07
N PRO A 24 -14.90 -5.18 -5.45
CA PRO A 24 -15.32 -4.15 -6.37
C PRO A 24 -15.56 -4.77 -7.75
N ASN A 25 -16.29 -4.06 -8.60
CA ASN A 25 -16.49 -4.48 -10.00
C ASN A 25 -15.22 -4.19 -10.84
N TRP A 26 -14.14 -4.84 -10.50
CA TRP A 26 -12.83 -4.76 -11.15
C TRP A 26 -12.48 -6.10 -11.80
N PRO A 27 -11.45 -6.14 -12.66
CA PRO A 27 -10.93 -7.40 -13.17
C PRO A 27 -10.56 -8.39 -12.05
N ASP A 28 -10.63 -9.69 -12.35
CA ASP A 28 -10.33 -10.75 -11.39
C ASP A 28 -8.90 -10.70 -10.84
N HIS A 29 -8.00 -10.06 -11.54
CA HIS A 29 -6.63 -9.77 -11.13
C HIS A 29 -6.03 -8.65 -11.99
N VAL A 30 -5.12 -7.90 -11.40
CA VAL A 30 -4.14 -7.03 -12.06
C VAL A 30 -2.83 -7.26 -11.31
N THR A 31 -2.10 -8.29 -11.72
CA THR A 31 -0.90 -8.74 -11.00
C THR A 31 0.26 -7.76 -11.12
N GLY A 32 1.27 -7.92 -10.27
CA GLY A 32 2.51 -7.15 -10.38
C GLY A 32 3.19 -7.29 -11.74
N ASP A 33 3.19 -8.50 -12.31
CA ASP A 33 3.76 -8.76 -13.65
C ASP A 33 2.98 -8.04 -14.75
N GLU A 34 1.65 -8.06 -14.68
CA GLU A 34 0.78 -7.33 -15.61
C GLU A 34 0.97 -5.83 -15.49
N MET A 35 1.16 -5.31 -14.27
CA MET A 35 1.44 -3.90 -14.04
C MET A 35 2.78 -3.49 -14.66
N VAL A 36 3.83 -4.27 -14.46
CA VAL A 36 5.14 -4.02 -15.06
C VAL A 36 5.05 -4.03 -16.58
N ALA A 37 4.36 -5.01 -17.16
CA ALA A 37 4.16 -5.08 -18.61
C ALA A 37 3.41 -3.83 -19.16
N ALA A 38 2.40 -3.35 -18.43
CA ALA A 38 1.68 -2.14 -18.80
C ALA A 38 2.57 -0.89 -18.71
N MET A 39 3.38 -0.79 -17.66
CA MET A 39 4.35 0.30 -17.50
C MET A 39 5.37 0.31 -18.63
N ASP A 40 5.94 -0.84 -18.98
CA ASP A 40 6.92 -0.98 -20.06
C ASP A 40 6.34 -0.55 -21.40
N LYS A 41 5.09 -0.92 -21.66
CA LYS A 41 4.40 -0.57 -22.91
C LYS A 41 4.25 0.94 -23.13
N VAL A 42 4.15 1.72 -22.07
CA VAL A 42 3.95 3.17 -22.14
C VAL A 42 5.18 3.97 -21.69
N GLY A 43 6.30 3.31 -21.39
CA GLY A 43 7.56 3.96 -21.03
C GLY A 43 7.60 4.53 -19.62
N VAL A 44 6.85 3.94 -18.67
CA VAL A 44 6.91 4.29 -17.24
C VAL A 44 7.99 3.46 -16.56
N ASP A 45 8.97 4.11 -15.95
CA ASP A 45 10.14 3.46 -15.38
C ASP A 45 9.87 2.84 -14.01
N GLY A 46 9.02 3.48 -13.21
CA GLY A 46 8.68 3.00 -11.87
C GLY A 46 7.34 3.55 -11.39
N ALA A 47 6.88 3.06 -10.26
CA ALA A 47 5.63 3.51 -9.68
C ALA A 47 5.64 3.48 -8.15
N ILE A 48 4.83 4.34 -7.54
CA ILE A 48 4.46 4.22 -6.13
C ILE A 48 3.29 3.25 -6.05
N PHE A 49 3.57 2.07 -5.50
CA PHE A 49 2.59 1.02 -5.34
C PHE A 49 1.89 1.14 -3.98
N ILE A 50 0.64 1.57 -4.00
CA ILE A 50 -0.18 1.64 -2.80
C ILE A 50 -0.96 0.33 -2.67
N SER A 51 -0.75 -0.40 -1.57
CA SER A 51 -1.48 -1.64 -1.31
C SER A 51 -3.00 -1.42 -1.38
N ALA A 52 -3.71 -2.31 -2.08
CA ALA A 52 -5.13 -2.16 -2.38
C ALA A 52 -6.00 -2.37 -1.12
N PHE A 53 -6.41 -1.29 -0.48
CA PHE A 53 -7.17 -1.31 0.77
C PHE A 53 -8.52 -2.05 0.65
N SER A 54 -9.23 -1.86 -0.45
CA SER A 54 -10.54 -2.54 -0.65
C SER A 54 -10.43 -4.05 -0.58
N MET A 55 -9.32 -4.61 -1.05
CA MET A 55 -9.08 -6.05 -1.10
C MET A 55 -8.37 -6.55 0.15
N TYR A 56 -7.28 -5.91 0.54
CA TYR A 56 -6.35 -6.45 1.54
C TYR A 56 -6.37 -5.71 2.86
N ARG A 57 -7.14 -4.65 2.99
CA ARG A 57 -7.20 -3.80 4.17
C ARG A 57 -5.81 -3.32 4.55
N TYR A 58 -5.32 -3.70 5.70
CA TYR A 58 -4.00 -3.28 6.22
C TYR A 58 -2.87 -4.27 5.92
N ASP A 59 -3.16 -5.34 5.18
CA ASP A 59 -2.16 -6.31 4.73
C ASP A 59 -1.48 -5.83 3.44
N ALA A 60 -0.20 -5.50 3.51
CA ALA A 60 0.60 -5.10 2.37
C ALA A 60 1.51 -6.24 1.85
N SER A 61 1.30 -7.47 2.28
CA SER A 61 2.19 -8.59 1.95
C SER A 61 2.29 -8.86 0.44
N TYR A 62 1.18 -8.69 -0.30
CA TYR A 62 1.23 -8.82 -1.76
C TYR A 62 2.07 -7.73 -2.42
N ALA A 63 1.93 -6.48 -1.99
CA ALA A 63 2.72 -5.38 -2.52
C ALA A 63 4.23 -5.57 -2.25
N VAL A 64 4.58 -6.07 -1.07
CA VAL A 64 5.97 -6.41 -0.72
C VAL A 64 6.51 -7.54 -1.60
N GLU A 65 5.69 -8.57 -1.85
CA GLU A 65 6.04 -9.69 -2.73
C GLU A 65 6.31 -9.22 -4.16
N VAL A 66 5.46 -8.35 -4.69
CA VAL A 66 5.62 -7.74 -6.02
C VAL A 66 6.88 -6.88 -6.09
N GLN A 67 7.14 -6.06 -5.08
CA GLN A 67 8.34 -5.22 -5.03
C GLN A 67 9.62 -6.08 -5.03
N ARG A 68 9.64 -7.19 -4.31
CA ARG A 68 10.77 -8.13 -4.31
C ARG A 68 10.98 -8.82 -5.66
N ALA A 69 9.90 -9.13 -6.35
CA ALA A 69 9.96 -9.75 -7.69
C ALA A 69 10.42 -8.76 -8.77
N HIS A 70 10.17 -7.48 -8.58
CA HIS A 70 10.50 -6.41 -9.53
C HIS A 70 11.32 -5.29 -8.86
N PRO A 71 12.56 -5.59 -8.43
CA PRO A 71 13.38 -4.61 -7.74
C PRO A 71 13.65 -3.40 -8.63
N GLY A 72 13.59 -2.21 -8.04
CA GLY A 72 13.80 -0.95 -8.77
C GLY A 72 12.59 -0.44 -9.56
N ARG A 73 11.47 -1.17 -9.57
CA ARG A 73 10.25 -0.74 -10.27
C ARG A 73 9.19 -0.16 -9.35
N PHE A 74 9.15 -0.58 -8.09
CA PHE A 74 8.13 -0.16 -7.13
C PHE A 74 8.71 0.36 -5.83
N ALA A 75 8.10 1.44 -5.34
CA ALA A 75 8.20 1.91 -3.97
C ALA A 75 6.83 1.70 -3.30
N VAL A 76 6.79 1.10 -2.12
CA VAL A 76 5.54 0.60 -1.53
C VAL A 76 5.02 1.50 -0.43
N VAL A 77 3.72 1.78 -0.49
CA VAL A 77 2.95 2.49 0.53
C VAL A 77 1.92 1.55 1.15
N LYS A 78 1.91 1.49 2.49
CA LYS A 78 1.01 0.63 3.27
C LYS A 78 -0.11 1.43 3.93
N PRO A 79 -1.38 1.02 3.81
CA PRO A 79 -2.43 1.51 4.68
C PRO A 79 -2.18 1.08 6.14
N VAL A 80 -2.40 1.98 7.09
CA VAL A 80 -2.27 1.72 8.53
C VAL A 80 -3.56 2.11 9.25
N ASP A 81 -3.86 1.38 10.32
CA ASP A 81 -5.11 1.52 11.07
C ASP A 81 -4.93 2.51 12.24
N PRO A 82 -5.59 3.68 12.23
CA PRO A 82 -5.53 4.61 13.36
C PRO A 82 -6.17 4.07 14.64
N ASP A 83 -7.04 3.07 14.54
CA ASP A 83 -7.72 2.47 15.70
C ASP A 83 -6.91 1.33 16.33
N ASP A 84 -5.86 0.87 15.67
CA ASP A 84 -4.93 -0.10 16.23
C ASP A 84 -4.12 0.53 17.38
N PRO A 85 -4.22 0.01 18.62
CA PRO A 85 -3.42 0.53 19.73
C PRO A 85 -1.92 0.37 19.51
N ASP A 86 -1.49 -0.61 18.71
CA ASP A 86 -0.10 -0.91 18.40
C ASP A 86 0.39 -0.28 17.08
N VAL A 87 -0.36 0.67 16.52
CA VAL A 87 -0.05 1.26 15.21
C VAL A 87 1.33 1.92 15.14
N ALA A 88 1.84 2.42 16.25
CA ALA A 88 3.19 3.00 16.30
C ALA A 88 4.27 1.94 16.01
N ASP A 89 4.12 0.73 16.57
CA ASP A 89 5.02 -0.38 16.30
C ASP A 89 4.87 -0.90 14.87
N VAL A 90 3.65 -0.96 14.36
CA VAL A 90 3.37 -1.29 12.95
C VAL A 90 4.09 -0.34 12.00
N VAL A 91 4.08 0.97 12.28
CA VAL A 91 4.79 1.98 11.47
C VAL A 91 6.30 1.83 11.60
N ALA A 92 6.81 1.58 12.81
CA ALA A 92 8.24 1.38 13.06
C ALA A 92 8.77 0.13 12.31
N ASP A 93 8.05 -0.98 12.37
CA ASP A 93 8.39 -2.20 11.65
C ASP A 93 8.32 -2.02 10.13
N TRP A 94 7.30 -1.28 9.66
CA TRP A 94 7.15 -0.98 8.24
C TRP A 94 8.35 -0.23 7.67
N LYS A 95 8.93 0.70 8.41
CA LYS A 95 10.14 1.43 7.99
C LYS A 95 11.32 0.52 7.67
N ASN A 96 11.40 -0.64 8.31
CA ASN A 96 12.46 -1.63 8.10
C ASN A 96 12.19 -2.59 6.93
N THR A 97 11.02 -2.50 6.31
CA THR A 97 10.64 -3.33 5.17
C THR A 97 11.32 -2.79 3.91
N PRO A 98 12.12 -3.59 3.18
CA PRO A 98 12.70 -3.15 1.92
C PRO A 98 11.64 -2.70 0.92
N GLY A 99 11.86 -1.54 0.31
CA GLY A 99 10.94 -0.93 -0.63
C GLY A 99 9.84 -0.08 0.00
N ALA A 100 9.69 -0.08 1.32
CA ALA A 100 8.74 0.77 2.03
C ALA A 100 9.16 2.25 1.97
N VAL A 101 8.27 3.13 1.52
CA VAL A 101 8.54 4.57 1.40
C VAL A 101 7.50 5.44 2.07
N GLY A 102 6.36 4.89 2.44
CA GLY A 102 5.29 5.68 3.03
C GLY A 102 4.16 4.85 3.62
N ILE A 103 3.26 5.55 4.25
CA ILE A 103 2.02 5.00 4.81
C ILE A 103 0.82 5.77 4.25
N ARG A 104 -0.34 5.12 4.27
CA ARG A 104 -1.62 5.72 3.89
C ARG A 104 -2.59 5.65 5.07
N ILE A 105 -3.22 6.77 5.38
CA ILE A 105 -4.30 6.82 6.35
C ILE A 105 -5.61 6.97 5.57
N MET A 106 -6.55 6.07 5.81
CA MET A 106 -7.88 6.12 5.20
C MET A 106 -8.75 7.10 5.97
N LEU A 107 -9.01 8.26 5.38
CA LEU A 107 -9.89 9.30 5.91
C LEU A 107 -11.28 9.20 5.25
N ALA A 108 -11.85 7.99 5.24
CA ALA A 108 -13.18 7.79 4.70
C ALA A 108 -14.21 8.61 5.50
N LYS A 109 -15.25 9.06 4.81
CA LYS A 109 -16.31 9.91 5.39
C LYS A 109 -16.97 9.24 6.60
N GLU A 110 -17.04 7.92 6.59
CA GLU A 110 -17.58 7.08 7.66
C GLU A 110 -16.67 7.04 8.90
N ALA A 111 -15.39 7.26 8.74
CA ALA A 111 -14.43 7.26 9.84
C ALA A 111 -14.55 8.49 10.75
N LYS A 112 -15.16 9.58 10.27
CA LYS A 112 -15.40 10.85 11.02
C LYS A 112 -14.20 11.30 11.86
N ARG A 113 -13.00 11.22 11.28
CA ARG A 113 -11.78 11.53 12.02
C ARG A 113 -11.57 13.02 12.15
N GLU A 114 -11.38 13.46 13.37
CA GLU A 114 -11.01 14.83 13.67
C GLU A 114 -9.48 15.01 13.59
N PRO A 115 -9.00 16.24 13.32
CA PRO A 115 -7.55 16.51 13.23
C PRO A 115 -6.75 16.16 14.49
N ASN A 116 -7.40 16.14 15.65
CA ASN A 116 -6.82 15.80 16.95
C ASN A 116 -7.07 14.34 17.37
N ASP A 117 -7.44 13.47 16.44
CA ASP A 117 -7.64 12.05 16.70
C ASP A 117 -6.36 11.43 17.27
N PRO A 118 -6.41 10.75 18.44
CA PRO A 118 -5.22 10.16 19.06
C PRO A 118 -4.52 9.11 18.20
N GLY A 119 -5.28 8.39 17.37
CA GLY A 119 -4.73 7.41 16.42
C GLY A 119 -3.91 8.08 15.33
N LEU A 120 -4.39 9.19 14.78
CA LEU A 120 -3.63 9.99 13.81
C LEU A 120 -2.35 10.53 14.45
N GLU A 121 -2.42 11.04 15.67
CA GLU A 121 -1.25 11.55 16.37
C GLU A 121 -0.19 10.45 16.57
N ARG A 122 -0.58 9.25 16.99
CA ARG A 122 0.35 8.11 17.14
C ARG A 122 1.04 7.76 15.83
N ILE A 123 0.29 7.69 14.74
CA ILE A 123 0.85 7.40 13.41
C ILE A 123 1.85 8.48 12.99
N LEU A 124 1.47 9.74 13.07
CA LEU A 124 2.31 10.85 12.63
C LEU A 124 3.59 10.97 13.46
N ARG A 125 3.52 10.78 14.77
CA ARG A 125 4.71 10.73 15.64
C ARG A 125 5.63 9.57 15.26
N ALA A 126 5.09 8.36 15.10
CA ALA A 126 5.86 7.19 14.69
C ALA A 126 6.50 7.37 13.31
N ALA A 127 5.79 7.97 12.36
CA ALA A 127 6.31 8.24 11.02
C ALA A 127 7.42 9.30 11.00
N ALA A 128 7.36 10.30 11.88
CA ALA A 128 8.34 11.36 11.97
C ALA A 128 9.65 10.92 12.66
N LEU A 129 9.62 9.91 13.51
CA LEU A 129 10.82 9.36 14.14
C LEU A 129 11.69 8.65 13.10
N ARG A 130 12.93 9.06 12.99
CA ARG A 130 13.90 8.50 12.04
C ARG A 130 14.62 7.28 12.60
#